data_12274e17ae5bdf4be308b87fe7e3509d
#
_entry.id   12274e17ae5bdf4be308b87fe7e3509d
#
_cell.length_a   1.000
_cell.length_b   1.000
_cell.length_c   1.000
_cell.angle_alpha   90.00
_cell.angle_beta   90.00
_cell.angle_gamma   90.00
#
_symmetry.space_group_name_H-M   'P 1'
#
loop_
_entity.id
_entity.type
_entity.pdbx_description
1 polymer ?
#
loop_
_entity_poly.entity_id
_entity_poly.type
_entity_poly.pdbx_seq_one_letter_code
_entity_poly.pdbx_strand_id
1 'polypeptide(L)'
;MKQRLLISIAALALIGAVGWVGMKRDSGAVSADVVSGKAKEISRNAAGVASVEPKPAVSPMSQNRAQITRLLADALAAMRQGKSADVNAVLKRLNEVLGSGHRNNEATIAAILEFLKTGQDAATGRGFVIGDGGVLAESTTLRVYLIDKLGQLSREVGSEAALGVAREILQSFGSADEWAVSMRNVAWSDPASREFLQDRVSAMLNHPEWRETPSTGMLEAFDVIVHTGAMVTVPELSRLISIQNSPLARASSVALDRLSGQSGLELTKLLNQQPELLSAAPLLRADLFAHADLAVPEQRQQLEVYLLRPEVDARERKKFFSSLIQTGQFVSNNLITPAVSPETPDQASARLDVLTRTVNGWLRDDRFSSLTSELTALGARVNHIIDEITADEISK
;
A
#
# COMPACT_ATOMS: atom_id res chain seq x y z
N MET A 1 5.60 7.56 -47.14
CA MET A 1 5.82 6.53 -46.12
C MET A 1 4.98 6.87 -44.90
N LYS A 2 3.83 6.20 -44.73
CA LYS A 2 2.87 6.41 -43.63
C LYS A 2 3.14 5.33 -42.58
N GLN A 3 3.76 5.69 -41.46
CA GLN A 3 3.84 4.81 -40.30
C GLN A 3 2.52 4.91 -39.53
N ARG A 4 1.75 3.85 -39.56
CA ARG A 4 0.57 3.64 -38.75
C ARG A 4 1.03 3.26 -37.35
N LEU A 5 0.77 4.11 -36.38
CA LEU A 5 0.90 3.79 -34.96
C LEU A 5 -0.37 3.01 -34.56
N LEU A 6 -0.25 1.69 -34.51
CA LEU A 6 -1.27 0.81 -33.95
C LEU A 6 -1.14 0.84 -32.42
N ILE A 7 -2.05 1.53 -31.77
CA ILE A 7 -2.27 1.39 -30.32
C ILE A 7 -3.11 0.15 -30.17
N SER A 8 -2.47 -0.97 -29.78
CA SER A 8 -3.16 -2.20 -29.41
C SER A 8 -3.75 -2.01 -28.00
N ILE A 9 -5.06 -1.78 -27.93
CA ILE A 9 -5.83 -2.02 -26.70
C ILE A 9 -6.04 -3.53 -26.65
N ALA A 10 -5.19 -4.23 -25.92
CA ALA A 10 -5.39 -5.63 -25.61
C ALA A 10 -6.39 -5.73 -24.46
N ALA A 11 -7.64 -6.01 -24.83
CA ALA A 11 -8.65 -6.51 -23.92
C ALA A 11 -8.20 -7.89 -23.40
N LEU A 12 -7.83 -7.98 -22.14
CA LEU A 12 -7.67 -9.25 -21.40
C LEU A 12 -8.83 -9.36 -20.43
N ALA A 13 -9.99 -9.75 -20.96
CA ALA A 13 -11.05 -10.35 -20.19
C ALA A 13 -10.91 -11.87 -20.33
N LEU A 14 -10.43 -12.54 -19.26
CA LEU A 14 -10.73 -13.96 -19.07
C LEU A 14 -10.36 -14.41 -17.65
N ILE A 15 -11.38 -14.97 -16.99
CA ILE A 15 -11.39 -16.05 -16.00
C ILE A 15 -11.21 -15.68 -14.53
N GLY A 16 -12.29 -15.91 -13.79
CA GLY A 16 -12.29 -16.06 -12.34
C GLY A 16 -13.65 -16.13 -11.69
N ALA A 17 -14.62 -16.87 -12.32
CA ALA A 17 -15.80 -17.30 -11.57
C ALA A 17 -15.39 -18.45 -10.65
N VAL A 18 -15.13 -18.17 -9.37
CA VAL A 18 -15.08 -19.17 -8.32
C VAL A 18 -16.19 -18.86 -7.33
N GLY A 19 -17.06 -19.87 -7.18
CA GLY A 19 -18.31 -19.80 -6.49
C GLY A 19 -18.24 -19.36 -5.03
N TRP A 20 -19.15 -18.48 -4.71
CA TRP A 20 -19.50 -18.12 -3.36
C TRP A 20 -20.47 -19.18 -2.81
N VAL A 21 -19.96 -20.15 -2.02
CA VAL A 21 -20.78 -21.07 -1.24
C VAL A 21 -21.16 -20.40 0.06
N GLY A 22 -22.41 -19.98 0.15
CA GLY A 22 -22.99 -19.47 1.38
C GLY A 22 -23.10 -20.55 2.44
N MET A 23 -22.36 -20.41 3.54
CA MET A 23 -22.59 -21.20 4.75
C MET A 23 -23.59 -20.45 5.64
N LYS A 24 -24.81 -20.98 5.70
CA LYS A 24 -25.79 -20.69 6.74
C LYS A 24 -25.22 -21.10 8.10
N ARG A 25 -25.16 -20.14 9.03
CA ARG A 25 -24.98 -20.42 10.46
C ARG A 25 -26.32 -20.81 11.04
N ASP A 26 -26.48 -22.07 11.39
CA ASP A 26 -27.52 -22.53 12.30
C ASP A 26 -27.07 -22.30 13.76
N SER A 27 -27.81 -21.48 14.46
CA SER A 27 -27.70 -21.25 15.89
C SER A 27 -28.46 -22.37 16.62
N GLY A 28 -27.75 -23.39 17.06
CA GLY A 28 -28.28 -24.43 17.94
C GLY A 28 -27.91 -24.13 19.40
N ALA A 29 -28.89 -23.73 20.18
CA ALA A 29 -28.80 -23.69 21.64
C ALA A 29 -28.75 -25.13 22.19
N VAL A 30 -27.76 -25.43 23.02
CA VAL A 30 -27.70 -26.69 23.78
C VAL A 30 -27.78 -26.35 25.27
N SER A 31 -28.85 -26.88 25.87
CA SER A 31 -29.16 -26.82 27.28
C SER A 31 -28.12 -27.50 28.17
N ALA A 32 -27.89 -26.92 29.32
CA ALA A 32 -27.12 -27.51 30.40
C ALA A 32 -28.01 -28.56 31.14
N ASP A 33 -27.54 -29.79 31.17
CA ASP A 33 -28.02 -30.79 32.09
C ASP A 33 -26.97 -31.14 33.14
N VAL A 34 -27.37 -30.88 34.38
CA VAL A 34 -26.65 -31.19 35.60
C VAL A 34 -26.86 -32.66 35.92
N VAL A 35 -25.77 -33.45 35.95
CA VAL A 35 -25.80 -34.79 36.56
C VAL A 35 -24.84 -34.85 37.75
N SER A 36 -25.46 -34.88 38.92
CA SER A 36 -24.86 -35.21 40.21
C SER A 36 -24.67 -36.74 40.31
N GLY A 37 -23.46 -37.20 40.59
CA GLY A 37 -23.13 -38.62 40.75
C GLY A 37 -22.05 -38.86 41.80
N LYS A 38 -22.48 -39.19 42.95
CA LYS A 38 -21.91 -39.85 44.17
C LYS A 38 -20.44 -40.31 44.09
N ALA A 39 -19.70 -39.83 45.08
CA ALA A 39 -18.47 -40.36 45.58
C ALA A 39 -18.60 -41.79 46.08
N LYS A 40 -17.65 -42.65 45.73
CA LYS A 40 -17.45 -43.97 46.39
C LYS A 40 -15.98 -44.07 46.79
N GLU A 41 -15.79 -44.00 48.10
CA GLU A 41 -14.56 -44.26 48.82
C GLU A 41 -14.12 -45.70 48.61
N ILE A 42 -12.88 -45.94 48.16
CA ILE A 42 -12.17 -47.21 48.35
C ILE A 42 -10.77 -46.90 48.87
N SER A 43 -10.60 -47.42 50.07
CA SER A 43 -9.37 -47.28 50.90
C SER A 43 -8.33 -48.38 50.58
N ARG A 44 -7.06 -47.97 50.63
CA ARG A 44 -5.81 -48.67 50.97
C ARG A 44 -5.39 -49.92 50.21
N ASN A 45 -4.23 -49.81 49.57
CA ASN A 45 -3.02 -50.57 50.04
C ASN A 45 -1.74 -49.92 49.55
N ALA A 46 -0.88 -49.58 50.49
CA ALA A 46 0.48 -49.07 50.25
C ALA A 46 1.43 -50.23 49.93
N ALA A 47 2.10 -50.12 48.77
CA ALA A 47 3.36 -50.81 48.55
C ALA A 47 4.28 -49.87 47.78
N GLY A 48 5.43 -49.56 48.36
CA GLY A 48 6.37 -48.55 47.85
C GLY A 48 6.89 -48.85 46.43
N VAL A 49 6.53 -47.98 45.55
CA VAL A 49 7.17 -47.84 44.25
C VAL A 49 7.85 -46.50 44.28
N ALA A 50 9.19 -46.52 44.09
CA ALA A 50 10.01 -45.33 43.95
C ALA A 50 9.36 -44.42 42.89
N SER A 51 8.92 -43.26 43.35
CA SER A 51 8.35 -42.20 42.48
C SER A 51 9.44 -41.70 41.55
N VAL A 52 9.50 -42.24 40.37
CA VAL A 52 10.18 -41.59 39.24
C VAL A 52 9.26 -40.39 38.91
N GLU A 53 9.67 -39.19 39.32
CA GLU A 53 8.98 -37.96 38.86
C GLU A 53 8.86 -38.03 37.35
N PRO A 54 7.64 -37.97 36.79
CA PRO A 54 7.46 -37.94 35.35
C PRO A 54 8.10 -36.63 34.87
N LYS A 55 9.14 -36.74 34.04
CA LYS A 55 9.72 -35.62 33.31
C LYS A 55 8.56 -34.84 32.68
N PRO A 56 8.42 -33.53 32.96
CA PRO A 56 7.25 -32.79 32.49
C PRO A 56 7.13 -32.94 30.99
N ALA A 57 5.97 -33.43 30.53
CA ALA A 57 5.68 -33.61 29.10
C ALA A 57 5.80 -32.24 28.43
N VAL A 58 6.76 -32.09 27.52
CA VAL A 58 6.95 -30.86 26.74
C VAL A 58 5.66 -30.61 25.93
N SER A 59 5.03 -29.46 26.11
CA SER A 59 3.77 -29.17 25.42
C SER A 59 3.98 -29.15 23.89
N PRO A 60 2.98 -29.54 23.08
CA PRO A 60 3.07 -29.45 21.61
C PRO A 60 3.48 -28.06 21.11
N MET A 61 3.02 -27.01 21.77
CA MET A 61 3.37 -25.62 21.47
C MET A 61 4.86 -25.35 21.66
N SER A 62 5.48 -25.84 22.75
CA SER A 62 6.91 -25.69 22.98
C SER A 62 7.76 -26.46 21.98
N GLN A 63 7.30 -27.63 21.54
CA GLN A 63 7.99 -28.42 20.51
C GLN A 63 7.97 -27.70 19.16
N ASN A 64 6.81 -27.16 18.74
CA ASN A 64 6.68 -26.39 17.51
C ASN A 64 7.54 -25.12 17.54
N ARG A 65 7.52 -24.37 18.65
CA ARG A 65 8.37 -23.18 18.82
C ARG A 65 9.84 -23.54 18.66
N ALA A 66 10.33 -24.59 19.34
CA ALA A 66 11.72 -25.01 19.24
C ALA A 66 12.12 -25.44 17.82
N GLN A 67 11.20 -26.09 17.08
CA GLN A 67 11.42 -26.44 15.68
C GLN A 67 11.55 -25.20 14.81
N ILE A 68 10.68 -24.21 14.98
CA ILE A 68 10.73 -22.96 14.20
C ILE A 68 12.00 -22.17 14.54
N THR A 69 12.38 -22.08 15.82
CA THR A 69 13.63 -21.42 16.23
C THR A 69 14.86 -22.03 15.57
N ARG A 70 14.92 -23.38 15.49
CA ARG A 70 16.01 -24.05 14.75
C ARG A 70 15.99 -23.73 13.26
N LEU A 71 14.81 -23.76 12.63
CA LEU A 71 14.68 -23.42 11.21
C LEU A 71 15.13 -21.96 10.92
N LEU A 72 14.85 -21.01 11.80
CA LEU A 72 15.31 -19.63 11.67
C LEU A 72 16.84 -19.53 11.80
N ALA A 73 17.44 -20.28 12.73
CA ALA A 73 18.89 -20.34 12.87
C ALA A 73 19.58 -20.96 11.64
N ASP A 74 19.01 -22.06 11.10
CA ASP A 74 19.49 -22.71 9.87
C ASP A 74 19.35 -21.75 8.67
N ALA A 75 18.25 -21.01 8.59
CA ALA A 75 18.01 -20.01 7.56
C ALA A 75 19.06 -18.89 7.59
N LEU A 76 19.33 -18.34 8.79
CA LEU A 76 20.35 -17.32 8.98
C LEU A 76 21.73 -17.82 8.54
N ALA A 77 22.10 -19.06 8.92
CA ALA A 77 23.37 -19.68 8.55
C ALA A 77 23.49 -19.88 7.03
N ALA A 78 22.47 -20.37 6.38
CA ALA A 78 22.44 -20.59 4.93
C ALA A 78 22.55 -19.27 4.16
N MET A 79 21.81 -18.22 4.58
CA MET A 79 21.87 -16.90 3.97
C MET A 79 23.24 -16.24 4.12
N ARG A 80 23.89 -16.40 5.28
CA ARG A 80 25.26 -15.90 5.51
C ARG A 80 26.31 -16.58 4.64
N GLN A 81 26.07 -17.83 4.20
CA GLN A 81 26.93 -18.53 3.23
C GLN A 81 26.75 -18.02 1.79
N GLY A 82 25.67 -17.31 1.48
CA GLY A 82 25.45 -16.60 0.24
C GLY A 82 25.22 -17.47 -1.01
N LYS A 83 24.96 -18.78 -0.85
CA LYS A 83 24.66 -19.68 -1.97
C LYS A 83 23.20 -19.53 -2.38
N SER A 84 22.93 -18.91 -3.51
CA SER A 84 21.57 -18.58 -4.00
C SER A 84 20.60 -19.77 -4.00
N ALA A 85 21.04 -20.97 -4.38
CA ALA A 85 20.21 -22.17 -4.38
C ALA A 85 19.75 -22.55 -2.96
N ASP A 86 20.66 -22.45 -1.97
CA ASP A 86 20.37 -22.77 -0.59
C ASP A 86 19.42 -21.76 0.03
N VAL A 87 19.59 -20.46 -0.29
CA VAL A 87 18.71 -19.36 0.14
C VAL A 87 17.29 -19.59 -0.38
N ASN A 88 17.12 -19.93 -1.66
CA ASN A 88 15.80 -20.20 -2.25
C ASN A 88 15.10 -21.39 -1.59
N ALA A 89 15.82 -22.48 -1.36
CA ALA A 89 15.28 -23.66 -0.68
C ALA A 89 14.84 -23.34 0.74
N VAL A 90 15.64 -22.55 1.46
CA VAL A 90 15.34 -22.13 2.83
C VAL A 90 14.14 -21.19 2.89
N LEU A 91 14.05 -20.19 2.02
CA LEU A 91 12.89 -19.27 1.98
C LEU A 91 11.60 -20.03 1.63
N LYS A 92 11.67 -21.00 0.71
CA LYS A 92 10.53 -21.86 0.40
C LYS A 92 10.09 -22.64 1.65
N ARG A 93 11.02 -23.27 2.36
CA ARG A 93 10.72 -24.03 3.58
C ARG A 93 10.18 -23.13 4.69
N LEU A 94 10.73 -21.91 4.86
CA LEU A 94 10.18 -20.91 5.79
C LEU A 94 8.73 -20.57 5.44
N ASN A 95 8.43 -20.30 4.18
CA ASN A 95 7.06 -20.02 3.74
C ASN A 95 6.11 -21.20 4.01
N GLU A 96 6.55 -22.42 3.78
CA GLU A 96 5.75 -23.64 4.06
C GLU A 96 5.45 -23.78 5.56
N VAL A 97 6.46 -23.60 6.42
CA VAL A 97 6.33 -23.76 7.87
C VAL A 97 5.60 -22.58 8.53
N LEU A 98 5.94 -21.34 8.15
CA LEU A 98 5.36 -20.14 8.74
C LEU A 98 3.97 -19.80 8.13
N GLY A 99 3.62 -20.37 6.97
CA GLY A 99 2.32 -20.21 6.31
C GLY A 99 1.32 -21.33 6.58
N SER A 100 1.66 -22.34 7.37
CA SER A 100 0.89 -23.59 7.52
C SER A 100 -0.33 -23.54 8.47
N GLY A 101 -1.03 -22.39 8.53
CA GLY A 101 -2.38 -22.30 9.09
C GLY A 101 -2.46 -22.07 10.60
N HIS A 102 -3.64 -21.71 11.03
CA HIS A 102 -3.97 -21.12 12.35
C HIS A 102 -3.53 -21.92 13.61
N ARG A 103 -3.25 -23.21 13.51
CA ARG A 103 -2.96 -24.04 14.70
C ARG A 103 -1.61 -23.76 15.36
N ASN A 104 -0.68 -23.10 14.65
CA ASN A 104 0.68 -22.84 15.13
C ASN A 104 1.06 -21.36 15.17
N ASN A 105 0.13 -20.45 14.84
CA ASN A 105 0.44 -19.03 14.68
C ASN A 105 1.03 -18.41 15.96
N GLU A 106 0.55 -18.76 17.14
CA GLU A 106 1.12 -18.25 18.40
C GLU A 106 2.55 -18.72 18.63
N ALA A 107 2.86 -20.00 18.38
CA ALA A 107 4.22 -20.52 18.50
C ALA A 107 5.15 -19.88 17.46
N THR A 108 4.64 -19.64 16.24
CA THR A 108 5.36 -18.97 15.17
C THR A 108 5.65 -17.51 15.51
N ILE A 109 4.64 -16.77 15.96
CA ILE A 109 4.80 -15.38 16.44
C ILE A 109 5.84 -15.33 17.53
N ALA A 110 5.75 -16.20 18.56
CA ALA A 110 6.71 -16.24 19.66
C ALA A 110 8.16 -16.50 19.19
N ALA A 111 8.36 -17.45 18.25
CA ALA A 111 9.68 -17.74 17.70
C ALA A 111 10.25 -16.58 16.86
N ILE A 112 9.40 -15.90 16.06
CA ILE A 112 9.81 -14.71 15.29
C ILE A 112 10.22 -13.58 16.24
N LEU A 113 9.41 -13.30 17.27
CA LEU A 113 9.70 -12.27 18.27
C LEU A 113 11.04 -12.52 18.96
N GLU A 114 11.32 -13.79 19.35
CA GLU A 114 12.58 -14.18 19.95
C GLU A 114 13.76 -13.97 19.00
N PHE A 115 13.61 -14.36 17.73
CA PHE A 115 14.65 -14.14 16.74
C PHE A 115 14.91 -12.64 16.50
N LEU A 116 13.87 -11.82 16.32
CA LEU A 116 14.02 -10.38 16.09
C LEU A 116 14.75 -9.66 17.23
N LYS A 117 14.57 -10.09 18.48
CA LYS A 117 15.29 -9.58 19.67
C LYS A 117 16.78 -9.85 19.63
N THR A 118 17.25 -10.86 18.88
CA THR A 118 18.70 -11.14 18.77
C THR A 118 19.44 -10.08 17.97
N GLY A 119 18.76 -9.24 17.20
CA GLY A 119 19.34 -8.28 16.27
C GLY A 119 20.07 -8.92 15.09
N GLN A 120 20.03 -10.25 14.94
CA GLN A 120 20.73 -10.95 13.87
C GLN A 120 19.99 -10.79 12.55
N ASP A 121 20.77 -10.64 11.45
CA ASP A 121 20.22 -10.51 10.10
C ASP A 121 21.17 -11.13 9.06
N ALA A 122 20.62 -11.37 7.86
CA ALA A 122 21.38 -11.76 6.68
C ALA A 122 20.63 -11.34 5.41
N ALA A 123 21.38 -10.94 4.38
CA ALA A 123 20.81 -10.62 3.08
C ALA A 123 20.23 -11.88 2.40
N THR A 124 19.07 -11.74 1.80
CA THR A 124 18.44 -12.81 1.01
C THR A 124 18.97 -12.87 -0.43
N GLY A 125 19.66 -11.82 -0.87
CA GLY A 125 20.07 -11.65 -2.28
C GLY A 125 18.90 -11.31 -3.20
N ARG A 126 17.72 -10.96 -2.64
CA ARG A 126 16.52 -10.56 -3.39
C ARG A 126 16.23 -9.08 -3.21
N GLY A 127 15.28 -8.56 -4.00
CA GLY A 127 14.80 -7.18 -3.90
C GLY A 127 13.77 -6.98 -2.79
N PHE A 128 13.32 -5.74 -2.65
CA PHE A 128 12.11 -5.39 -1.92
C PHE A 128 10.98 -5.32 -2.94
N VAL A 129 10.10 -6.31 -2.96
CA VAL A 129 9.01 -6.42 -3.94
C VAL A 129 7.69 -6.58 -3.22
N ILE A 130 6.74 -5.69 -3.48
CA ILE A 130 5.40 -5.74 -2.91
C ILE A 130 4.53 -6.65 -3.79
N GLY A 131 3.86 -7.60 -3.15
CA GLY A 131 2.82 -8.44 -3.73
C GLY A 131 1.42 -7.97 -3.38
N ASP A 132 0.45 -8.85 -3.56
CA ASP A 132 -0.95 -8.56 -3.34
C ASP A 132 -1.25 -8.16 -1.88
N GLY A 133 -2.10 -7.13 -1.71
CA GLY A 133 -2.54 -6.67 -0.39
C GLY A 133 -1.43 -6.09 0.48
N GLY A 134 -0.30 -5.65 -0.11
CA GLY A 134 0.81 -5.02 0.60
C GLY A 134 1.77 -6.00 1.30
N VAL A 135 1.59 -7.31 1.08
CA VAL A 135 2.50 -8.35 1.55
C VAL A 135 3.74 -8.39 0.67
N LEU A 136 4.91 -8.65 1.22
CA LEU A 136 6.12 -8.75 0.41
C LEU A 136 6.16 -10.07 -0.38
N ALA A 137 6.30 -9.98 -1.71
CA ALA A 137 6.64 -11.10 -2.58
C ALA A 137 8.12 -11.47 -2.44
N GLU A 138 9.00 -10.47 -2.27
CA GLU A 138 10.42 -10.64 -2.01
C GLU A 138 10.88 -9.66 -0.94
N SER A 139 11.89 -10.06 -0.15
CA SER A 139 12.44 -9.28 0.94
C SER A 139 13.96 -9.21 0.84
N THR A 140 14.54 -8.06 1.13
CA THR A 140 16.00 -7.84 1.03
C THR A 140 16.81 -8.59 2.07
N THR A 141 16.24 -8.76 3.27
CA THR A 141 16.90 -9.45 4.38
C THR A 141 15.96 -10.41 5.11
N LEU A 142 16.53 -11.29 5.92
CA LEU A 142 15.76 -12.22 6.76
C LEU A 142 14.90 -11.45 7.78
N ARG A 143 15.41 -10.35 8.36
CA ARG A 143 14.63 -9.54 9.31
C ARG A 143 13.43 -8.88 8.63
N VAL A 144 13.63 -8.27 7.46
CA VAL A 144 12.52 -7.69 6.66
C VAL A 144 11.46 -8.75 6.35
N TYR A 145 11.87 -9.95 5.92
CA TYR A 145 10.98 -11.09 5.72
C TYR A 145 10.20 -11.46 6.98
N LEU A 146 10.86 -11.54 8.14
CA LEU A 146 10.21 -11.93 9.39
C LEU A 146 9.27 -10.85 9.94
N ILE A 147 9.60 -9.57 9.79
CA ILE A 147 8.71 -8.45 10.16
C ILE A 147 7.45 -8.47 9.28
N ASP A 148 7.61 -8.76 7.98
CA ASP A 148 6.48 -8.95 7.06
C ASP A 148 5.58 -10.12 7.48
N LYS A 149 6.16 -11.29 7.76
CA LYS A 149 5.42 -12.47 8.25
C LYS A 149 4.75 -12.24 9.58
N LEU A 150 5.40 -11.54 10.50
CA LEU A 150 4.83 -11.17 11.80
C LEU A 150 3.57 -10.30 11.61
N GLY A 151 3.61 -9.33 10.69
CA GLY A 151 2.45 -8.51 10.33
C GLY A 151 1.27 -9.33 9.81
N GLN A 152 1.53 -10.26 8.87
CA GLN A 152 0.52 -11.15 8.32
C GLN A 152 -0.12 -12.02 9.42
N LEU A 153 0.69 -12.74 10.18
CA LEU A 153 0.23 -13.65 11.24
C LEU A 153 -0.53 -12.91 12.34
N SER A 154 -0.04 -11.74 12.76
CA SER A 154 -0.70 -10.93 13.80
C SER A 154 -2.08 -10.46 13.35
N ARG A 155 -2.21 -10.06 12.08
CA ARG A 155 -3.50 -9.67 11.49
C ARG A 155 -4.48 -10.85 11.42
N GLU A 156 -4.01 -12.06 11.08
CA GLU A 156 -4.83 -13.25 11.01
C GLU A 156 -5.42 -13.68 12.37
N VAL A 157 -4.64 -13.55 13.45
CA VAL A 157 -5.06 -13.98 14.80
C VAL A 157 -5.50 -12.83 15.72
N GLY A 158 -5.49 -11.59 15.23
CA GLY A 158 -5.84 -10.43 16.04
C GLY A 158 -4.83 -10.12 17.15
N SER A 159 -3.54 -10.40 16.93
CA SER A 159 -2.46 -10.18 17.91
C SER A 159 -1.83 -8.79 17.73
N GLU A 160 -1.49 -8.14 18.84
CA GLU A 160 -0.75 -6.87 18.85
C GLU A 160 0.77 -7.03 18.72
N ALA A 161 1.27 -8.25 18.56
CA ALA A 161 2.72 -8.53 18.54
C ALA A 161 3.46 -7.75 17.44
N ALA A 162 2.88 -7.67 16.24
CA ALA A 162 3.46 -6.90 15.14
C ALA A 162 3.48 -5.40 15.43
N LEU A 163 2.45 -4.86 16.07
CA LEU A 163 2.36 -3.45 16.45
C LEU A 163 3.47 -3.07 17.44
N GLY A 164 3.70 -3.91 18.45
CA GLY A 164 4.75 -3.69 19.44
C GLY A 164 6.14 -3.62 18.81
N VAL A 165 6.49 -4.64 18.00
CA VAL A 165 7.78 -4.68 17.27
C VAL A 165 7.93 -3.53 16.28
N ALA A 166 6.87 -3.24 15.52
CA ALA A 166 6.90 -2.16 14.54
C ALA A 166 7.16 -0.80 15.20
N ARG A 167 6.51 -0.51 16.33
CA ARG A 167 6.73 0.73 17.08
C ARG A 167 8.16 0.81 17.67
N GLU A 168 8.73 -0.32 18.12
CA GLU A 168 10.12 -0.39 18.59
C GLU A 168 11.11 -0.10 17.45
N ILE A 169 10.96 -0.74 16.28
CA ILE A 169 11.81 -0.51 15.10
C ILE A 169 11.73 0.96 14.66
N LEU A 170 10.55 1.56 14.67
CA LEU A 170 10.33 2.95 14.27
C LEU A 170 10.87 3.99 15.27
N GLN A 171 11.50 3.59 16.38
CA GLN A 171 12.24 4.47 17.29
C GLN A 171 13.73 4.61 16.92
N SER A 172 14.25 3.75 16.04
CA SER A 172 15.65 3.73 15.62
C SER A 172 15.76 3.80 14.10
N PHE A 173 16.84 4.37 13.56
CA PHE A 173 17.09 4.49 12.12
C PHE A 173 18.02 3.37 11.63
N GLY A 174 17.68 2.10 11.93
CA GLY A 174 18.53 0.96 11.57
C GLY A 174 18.45 0.58 10.08
N SER A 175 17.22 0.46 9.54
CA SER A 175 16.98 0.04 8.14
C SER A 175 15.72 0.69 7.59
N ALA A 176 15.82 1.34 6.42
CA ALA A 176 14.68 1.93 5.74
C ALA A 176 13.68 0.88 5.26
N ASP A 177 14.13 -0.32 4.88
CA ASP A 177 13.25 -1.42 4.49
C ASP A 177 12.47 -1.98 5.69
N GLU A 178 13.11 -2.10 6.87
CA GLU A 178 12.40 -2.47 8.11
C GLU A 178 11.39 -1.39 8.51
N TRP A 179 11.72 -0.10 8.33
CA TRP A 179 10.81 1.01 8.56
C TRP A 179 9.57 0.94 7.67
N ALA A 180 9.76 0.69 6.38
CA ALA A 180 8.65 0.57 5.42
C ALA A 180 7.63 -0.49 5.87
N VAL A 181 8.11 -1.71 6.15
CA VAL A 181 7.25 -2.82 6.60
C VAL A 181 6.65 -2.54 7.98
N SER A 182 7.40 -1.89 8.87
CA SER A 182 6.93 -1.53 10.21
C SER A 182 5.82 -0.48 10.17
N MET A 183 5.94 0.57 9.33
CA MET A 183 4.85 1.55 9.13
C MET A 183 3.59 0.89 8.59
N ARG A 184 3.71 -0.05 7.64
CA ARG A 184 2.60 -0.85 7.16
C ARG A 184 1.95 -1.67 8.29
N ASN A 185 2.75 -2.35 9.10
CA ASN A 185 2.23 -3.17 10.21
C ASN A 185 1.49 -2.31 11.25
N VAL A 186 1.98 -1.09 11.52
CA VAL A 186 1.26 -0.12 12.35
C VAL A 186 -0.08 0.24 11.71
N ALA A 187 -0.10 0.60 10.42
CA ALA A 187 -1.33 0.95 9.70
C ALA A 187 -2.37 -0.19 9.72
N TRP A 188 -1.91 -1.45 9.61
CA TRP A 188 -2.79 -2.61 9.64
C TRP A 188 -3.37 -2.92 11.03
N SER A 189 -2.63 -2.61 12.09
CA SER A 189 -2.96 -2.99 13.46
C SER A 189 -3.63 -1.86 14.25
N ASP A 190 -3.40 -0.60 13.88
CA ASP A 190 -3.87 0.56 14.62
C ASP A 190 -4.45 1.63 13.68
N PRO A 191 -5.79 1.60 13.43
CA PRO A 191 -6.45 2.60 12.59
C PRO A 191 -6.33 4.04 13.10
N ALA A 192 -6.02 4.23 14.39
CA ALA A 192 -5.84 5.56 14.99
C ALA A 192 -4.41 6.11 14.85
N SER A 193 -3.49 5.36 14.22
CA SER A 193 -2.06 5.69 14.13
C SER A 193 -1.71 6.77 13.10
N ARG A 194 -2.68 7.46 12.53
CA ARG A 194 -2.47 8.44 11.44
C ARG A 194 -1.37 9.46 11.75
N GLU A 195 -1.48 10.16 12.86
CA GLU A 195 -0.49 11.18 13.25
C GLU A 195 0.89 10.57 13.50
N PHE A 196 0.94 9.44 14.21
CA PHE A 196 2.20 8.71 14.43
C PHE A 196 2.87 8.34 13.10
N LEU A 197 2.13 7.85 12.12
CA LEU A 197 2.66 7.48 10.81
C LEU A 197 3.12 8.73 10.02
N GLN A 198 2.41 9.84 10.11
CA GLN A 198 2.84 11.11 9.51
C GLN A 198 4.18 11.59 10.08
N ASP A 199 4.36 11.50 11.39
CA ASP A 199 5.63 11.83 12.04
C ASP A 199 6.75 10.89 11.59
N ARG A 200 6.48 9.58 11.51
CA ARG A 200 7.50 8.61 11.09
C ARG A 200 7.91 8.78 9.62
N VAL A 201 6.95 8.95 8.70
CA VAL A 201 7.28 9.19 7.29
C VAL A 201 8.03 10.52 7.10
N SER A 202 7.66 11.56 7.85
CA SER A 202 8.40 12.83 7.84
C SER A 202 9.84 12.65 8.33
N ALA A 203 10.04 11.89 9.42
CA ALA A 203 11.38 11.57 9.93
C ALA A 203 12.21 10.77 8.90
N MET A 204 11.60 9.79 8.22
CA MET A 204 12.22 9.01 7.16
C MET A 204 12.67 9.90 5.99
N LEU A 205 11.81 10.80 5.53
CA LEU A 205 12.12 11.75 4.43
C LEU A 205 13.28 12.68 4.77
N ASN A 206 13.50 12.97 6.05
CA ASN A 206 14.56 13.86 6.51
C ASN A 206 15.85 13.12 6.92
N HIS A 207 15.88 11.76 6.87
CA HIS A 207 17.07 11.00 7.26
C HIS A 207 18.18 11.13 6.19
N PRO A 208 19.36 11.73 6.50
CA PRO A 208 20.36 12.10 5.49
C PRO A 208 20.89 10.90 4.70
N GLU A 209 21.29 9.82 5.39
CA GLU A 209 21.87 8.63 4.76
C GLU A 209 20.89 7.93 3.82
N TRP A 210 19.61 7.84 4.22
CA TRP A 210 18.58 7.21 3.40
C TRP A 210 18.21 8.07 2.18
N ARG A 211 18.38 9.37 2.29
CA ARG A 211 18.18 10.28 1.14
C ARG A 211 19.31 10.20 0.14
N GLU A 212 20.54 10.03 0.62
CA GLU A 212 21.71 9.87 -0.24
C GLU A 212 21.67 8.56 -1.01
N THR A 213 21.25 7.48 -0.31
CA THR A 213 21.19 6.12 -0.89
C THR A 213 19.83 5.47 -0.57
N PRO A 214 18.74 5.90 -1.25
CA PRO A 214 17.41 5.39 -0.95
C PRO A 214 17.28 3.91 -1.33
N SER A 215 16.85 3.10 -0.36
CA SER A 215 16.46 1.71 -0.63
C SER A 215 15.10 1.65 -1.33
N THR A 216 14.80 0.50 -1.96
CA THR A 216 13.49 0.29 -2.57
C THR A 216 12.38 0.37 -1.51
N GLY A 217 12.58 -0.19 -0.31
CA GLY A 217 11.59 -0.08 0.77
C GLY A 217 11.33 1.36 1.18
N MET A 218 12.36 2.22 1.24
CA MET A 218 12.16 3.65 1.47
C MET A 218 11.25 4.29 0.39
N LEU A 219 11.50 3.97 -0.89
CA LEU A 219 10.71 4.54 -2.00
C LEU A 219 9.25 4.06 -1.96
N GLU A 220 9.01 2.79 -1.62
CA GLU A 220 7.68 2.21 -1.47
C GLU A 220 6.94 2.77 -0.23
N ALA A 221 7.68 3.17 0.82
CA ALA A 221 7.10 3.77 2.01
C ALA A 221 6.48 5.16 1.78
N PHE A 222 6.69 5.79 0.61
CA PHE A 222 5.96 7.00 0.21
C PHE A 222 4.44 6.75 0.13
N ASP A 223 4.00 5.51 0.01
CA ASP A 223 2.61 5.11 0.12
C ASP A 223 1.98 5.43 1.50
N VAL A 224 2.79 5.53 2.55
CA VAL A 224 2.33 6.00 3.88
C VAL A 224 1.81 7.44 3.82
N ILE A 225 2.43 8.29 2.99
CA ILE A 225 1.99 9.67 2.77
C ILE A 225 0.58 9.69 2.20
N VAL A 226 0.36 8.85 1.18
CA VAL A 226 -0.94 8.69 0.54
C VAL A 226 -1.96 8.14 1.55
N HIS A 227 -1.65 7.03 2.22
CA HIS A 227 -2.52 6.39 3.21
C HIS A 227 -2.97 7.36 4.32
N THR A 228 -2.05 8.19 4.78
CA THR A 228 -2.34 9.13 5.87
C THR A 228 -2.85 10.48 5.40
N GLY A 229 -2.81 10.78 4.10
CA GLY A 229 -3.12 12.11 3.57
C GLY A 229 -2.21 13.20 4.15
N ALA A 230 -0.90 12.93 4.26
CA ALA A 230 0.06 13.76 4.98
C ALA A 230 0.42 15.04 4.20
N MET A 231 -0.48 16.04 4.16
CA MET A 231 -0.25 17.32 3.47
C MET A 231 0.99 18.07 3.98
N VAL A 232 1.37 17.84 5.23
CA VAL A 232 2.59 18.43 5.83
C VAL A 232 3.87 18.03 5.09
N THR A 233 3.87 16.93 4.36
CA THR A 233 5.03 16.45 3.59
C THR A 233 5.13 17.06 2.18
N VAL A 234 4.07 17.68 1.67
CA VAL A 234 4.02 18.21 0.29
C VAL A 234 5.16 19.19 -0.03
N PRO A 235 5.55 20.14 0.86
CA PRO A 235 6.69 20.99 0.60
C PRO A 235 8.00 20.22 0.43
N GLU A 236 8.23 19.16 1.22
CA GLU A 236 9.42 18.32 1.07
C GLU A 236 9.37 17.48 -0.21
N LEU A 237 8.21 16.91 -0.56
CA LEU A 237 8.04 16.22 -1.84
C LEU A 237 8.33 17.16 -3.02
N SER A 238 7.83 18.40 -2.99
CA SER A 238 8.11 19.42 -3.99
C SER A 238 9.62 19.69 -4.12
N ARG A 239 10.32 19.77 -3.00
CA ARG A 239 11.77 19.95 -2.96
C ARG A 239 12.51 18.73 -3.54
N LEU A 240 12.10 17.51 -3.22
CA LEU A 240 12.69 16.30 -3.77
C LEU A 240 12.50 16.19 -5.29
N ILE A 241 11.36 16.63 -5.82
CA ILE A 241 11.08 16.64 -7.26
C ILE A 241 12.02 17.59 -8.01
N SER A 242 12.47 18.68 -7.39
CA SER A 242 13.43 19.58 -8.02
C SER A 242 14.81 18.95 -8.28
N ILE A 243 15.11 17.80 -7.64
CA ILE A 243 16.34 17.02 -7.85
C ILE A 243 16.12 16.11 -9.08
N GLN A 244 16.52 16.56 -10.25
CA GLN A 244 16.27 15.86 -11.50
C GLN A 244 16.85 14.43 -11.50
N ASN A 245 16.11 13.50 -12.14
CA ASN A 245 16.48 12.09 -12.33
C ASN A 245 16.75 11.28 -11.04
N SER A 246 16.36 11.78 -9.87
CA SER A 246 16.49 11.08 -8.62
C SER A 246 15.38 10.02 -8.43
N PRO A 247 15.67 8.84 -7.86
CA PRO A 247 14.63 7.90 -7.44
C PRO A 247 13.60 8.54 -6.48
N LEU A 248 14.04 9.41 -5.58
CA LEU A 248 13.18 10.17 -4.67
C LEU A 248 12.25 11.13 -5.41
N ALA A 249 12.72 11.79 -6.48
CA ALA A 249 11.86 12.65 -7.29
C ALA A 249 10.72 11.85 -7.96
N ARG A 250 11.01 10.66 -8.45
CA ARG A 250 9.98 9.76 -9.02
C ARG A 250 8.99 9.29 -7.96
N ALA A 251 9.46 8.80 -6.81
CA ALA A 251 8.60 8.38 -5.71
C ALA A 251 7.73 9.53 -5.19
N SER A 252 8.29 10.75 -5.08
CA SER A 252 7.56 11.96 -4.71
C SER A 252 6.46 12.31 -5.72
N SER A 253 6.76 12.21 -7.03
CA SER A 253 5.77 12.48 -8.08
C SER A 253 4.61 11.48 -8.05
N VAL A 254 4.92 10.18 -7.87
CA VAL A 254 3.90 9.12 -7.74
C VAL A 254 3.06 9.33 -6.47
N ALA A 255 3.69 9.67 -5.34
CA ALA A 255 2.96 9.93 -4.10
C ALA A 255 2.01 11.13 -4.23
N LEU A 256 2.45 12.23 -4.86
CA LEU A 256 1.59 13.40 -5.11
C LEU A 256 0.43 13.09 -6.07
N ASP A 257 0.71 12.34 -7.15
CA ASP A 257 -0.31 11.89 -8.10
C ASP A 257 -1.41 11.08 -7.39
N ARG A 258 -1.04 10.11 -6.57
CA ARG A 258 -1.98 9.29 -5.80
C ARG A 258 -2.68 10.09 -4.69
N LEU A 259 -1.97 11.01 -4.06
CA LEU A 259 -2.53 11.91 -3.05
C LEU A 259 -3.59 12.84 -3.68
N SER A 260 -3.40 13.27 -4.94
CA SER A 260 -4.40 14.06 -5.67
C SER A 260 -5.71 13.32 -5.90
N GLY A 261 -5.65 12.01 -6.14
CA GLY A 261 -6.85 11.16 -6.25
C GLY A 261 -7.54 10.91 -4.91
N GLN A 262 -6.80 10.85 -3.80
CA GLN A 262 -7.34 10.51 -2.49
C GLN A 262 -7.75 11.75 -1.66
N SER A 263 -7.00 12.84 -1.75
CA SER A 263 -7.15 14.06 -0.96
C SER A 263 -7.02 15.31 -1.86
N GLY A 264 -7.64 15.26 -3.05
CA GLY A 264 -7.47 16.26 -4.10
C GLY A 264 -7.88 17.66 -3.69
N LEU A 265 -8.93 17.81 -2.87
CA LEU A 265 -9.37 19.12 -2.40
C LEU A 265 -8.31 19.78 -1.49
N GLU A 266 -7.77 19.03 -0.54
CA GLU A 266 -6.76 19.53 0.39
C GLU A 266 -5.46 19.86 -0.35
N LEU A 267 -5.05 18.99 -1.28
CA LEU A 267 -3.85 19.20 -2.08
C LEU A 267 -3.98 20.42 -2.98
N THR A 268 -5.07 20.56 -3.73
CA THR A 268 -5.29 21.71 -4.63
C THR A 268 -5.43 23.02 -3.87
N LYS A 269 -6.06 23.02 -2.69
CA LYS A 269 -6.07 24.18 -1.77
C LYS A 269 -4.65 24.57 -1.35
N LEU A 270 -3.84 23.61 -0.93
CA LEU A 270 -2.46 23.85 -0.52
C LEU A 270 -1.63 24.44 -1.67
N LEU A 271 -1.70 23.84 -2.87
CA LEU A 271 -1.00 24.32 -4.07
C LEU A 271 -1.50 25.70 -4.52
N ASN A 272 -2.76 26.06 -4.25
CA ASN A 272 -3.30 27.38 -4.50
C ASN A 272 -2.81 28.41 -3.48
N GLN A 273 -2.65 28.02 -2.23
CA GLN A 273 -2.16 28.89 -1.15
C GLN A 273 -0.65 29.12 -1.20
N GLN A 274 0.10 28.13 -1.75
CA GLN A 274 1.56 28.14 -1.85
C GLN A 274 1.99 27.91 -3.30
N PRO A 275 1.86 28.91 -4.19
CA PRO A 275 2.12 28.78 -5.62
C PRO A 275 3.56 28.46 -5.99
N GLU A 276 4.51 28.68 -5.07
CA GLU A 276 5.92 28.29 -5.21
C GLU A 276 6.13 26.78 -5.18
N LEU A 277 5.20 26.02 -4.57
CA LEU A 277 5.24 24.56 -4.61
C LEU A 277 5.13 24.06 -6.06
N LEU A 278 5.99 23.12 -6.41
CA LEU A 278 6.08 22.55 -7.76
C LEU A 278 6.38 23.57 -8.87
N SER A 279 6.89 24.77 -8.55
CA SER A 279 7.32 25.75 -9.57
C SER A 279 8.42 25.20 -10.48
N ALA A 280 9.29 24.28 -9.99
CA ALA A 280 10.27 23.56 -10.77
C ALA A 280 9.68 22.40 -11.61
N ALA A 281 8.41 22.04 -11.39
CA ALA A 281 7.74 20.94 -12.08
C ALA A 281 6.31 21.34 -12.53
N PRO A 282 6.17 22.39 -13.38
CA PRO A 282 4.86 22.93 -13.75
C PRO A 282 3.96 21.92 -14.46
N LEU A 283 4.54 20.98 -15.23
CA LEU A 283 3.75 19.95 -15.91
C LEU A 283 3.16 18.93 -14.91
N LEU A 284 3.87 18.59 -13.84
CA LEU A 284 3.32 17.77 -12.77
C LEU A 284 2.22 18.53 -12.02
N ARG A 285 2.45 19.82 -11.71
CA ARG A 285 1.41 20.67 -11.10
C ARG A 285 0.13 20.68 -11.92
N ALA A 286 0.25 20.81 -13.23
CA ALA A 286 -0.87 20.73 -14.16
C ALA A 286 -1.62 19.40 -14.07
N ASP A 287 -0.90 18.28 -14.02
CA ASP A 287 -1.48 16.94 -13.87
C ASP A 287 -2.26 16.83 -12.55
N LEU A 288 -1.68 17.28 -11.44
CA LEU A 288 -2.33 17.20 -10.12
C LEU A 288 -3.64 17.99 -10.06
N PHE A 289 -3.67 19.19 -10.66
CA PHE A 289 -4.92 19.95 -10.78
C PHE A 289 -5.95 19.27 -11.70
N ALA A 290 -5.48 18.60 -12.76
CA ALA A 290 -6.37 17.90 -13.69
C ALA A 290 -7.06 16.65 -13.10
N HIS A 291 -6.57 16.13 -11.96
CA HIS A 291 -7.20 15.04 -11.21
C HIS A 291 -8.35 15.51 -10.30
N ALA A 292 -8.61 16.82 -10.22
CA ALA A 292 -9.74 17.34 -9.44
C ALA A 292 -11.06 16.81 -9.96
N ASP A 293 -11.92 16.35 -9.04
CA ASP A 293 -13.29 15.93 -9.38
C ASP A 293 -14.15 17.16 -9.70
N LEU A 294 -14.45 17.33 -10.99
CA LEU A 294 -15.26 18.45 -11.49
C LEU A 294 -16.72 18.38 -11.03
N ALA A 295 -17.20 17.23 -10.58
CA ALA A 295 -18.53 17.10 -9.99
C ALA A 295 -18.60 17.72 -8.59
N VAL A 296 -17.46 17.86 -7.91
CA VAL A 296 -17.34 18.47 -6.58
C VAL A 296 -17.10 19.98 -6.74
N PRO A 297 -18.07 20.86 -6.38
CA PRO A 297 -17.98 22.31 -6.61
C PRO A 297 -16.71 22.96 -6.03
N GLU A 298 -16.30 22.51 -4.84
CA GLU A 298 -15.12 23.04 -4.15
C GLU A 298 -13.83 22.70 -4.88
N GLN A 299 -13.71 21.48 -5.42
CA GLN A 299 -12.55 21.08 -6.23
C GLN A 299 -12.51 21.83 -7.54
N ARG A 300 -13.65 21.95 -8.23
CA ARG A 300 -13.77 22.76 -9.44
C ARG A 300 -13.38 24.22 -9.21
N GLN A 301 -13.78 24.81 -8.08
CA GLN A 301 -13.37 26.17 -7.72
C GLN A 301 -11.85 26.30 -7.57
N GLN A 302 -11.19 25.35 -6.91
CA GLN A 302 -9.72 25.35 -6.78
C GLN A 302 -9.04 25.29 -8.15
N LEU A 303 -9.58 24.53 -9.07
CA LEU A 303 -9.11 24.39 -10.43
C LEU A 303 -9.32 25.69 -11.23
N GLU A 304 -10.46 26.37 -11.09
CA GLU A 304 -10.72 27.69 -11.70
C GLU A 304 -9.72 28.75 -11.21
N VAL A 305 -9.44 28.78 -9.90
CA VAL A 305 -8.40 29.65 -9.31
C VAL A 305 -7.04 29.38 -9.96
N TYR A 306 -6.66 28.12 -10.12
CA TYR A 306 -5.41 27.74 -10.77
C TYR A 306 -5.34 28.21 -12.23
N LEU A 307 -6.38 27.95 -13.04
CA LEU A 307 -6.40 28.30 -14.47
C LEU A 307 -6.33 29.81 -14.74
N LEU A 308 -6.86 30.61 -13.84
CA LEU A 308 -6.89 32.07 -13.96
C LEU A 308 -5.62 32.76 -13.47
N ARG A 309 -4.63 32.00 -13.01
CA ARG A 309 -3.35 32.56 -12.56
C ARG A 309 -2.50 33.03 -13.73
N PRO A 310 -1.92 34.23 -13.64
CA PRO A 310 -1.07 34.77 -14.70
C PRO A 310 0.24 34.00 -14.89
N GLU A 311 0.73 33.32 -13.84
CA GLU A 311 1.96 32.52 -13.86
C GLU A 311 1.81 31.15 -14.54
N VAL A 312 0.60 30.69 -14.80
CA VAL A 312 0.33 29.44 -15.53
C VAL A 312 0.55 29.71 -17.02
N ASP A 313 1.66 29.22 -17.55
CA ASP A 313 2.02 29.45 -18.95
C ASP A 313 1.24 28.57 -19.94
N ALA A 314 1.40 28.84 -21.22
CA ALA A 314 0.69 28.11 -22.29
C ALA A 314 1.07 26.61 -22.33
N ARG A 315 2.31 26.23 -21.98
CA ARG A 315 2.76 24.84 -21.95
C ARG A 315 2.12 24.08 -20.79
N GLU A 316 2.05 24.71 -19.64
CA GLU A 316 1.41 24.18 -18.45
C GLU A 316 -0.10 24.02 -18.67
N ARG A 317 -0.79 25.03 -19.22
CA ARG A 317 -2.21 24.95 -19.61
C ARG A 317 -2.48 23.82 -20.61
N LYS A 318 -1.64 23.71 -21.65
CA LYS A 318 -1.79 22.62 -22.63
C LYS A 318 -1.69 21.24 -21.97
N LYS A 319 -0.76 21.06 -21.04
CA LYS A 319 -0.63 19.81 -20.27
C LYS A 319 -1.88 19.58 -19.43
N PHE A 320 -2.33 20.56 -18.69
CA PHE A 320 -3.57 20.50 -17.89
C PHE A 320 -4.78 20.04 -18.72
N PHE A 321 -5.09 20.71 -19.84
CA PHE A 321 -6.21 20.33 -20.70
C PHE A 321 -6.05 18.95 -21.34
N SER A 322 -4.81 18.50 -21.61
CA SER A 322 -4.59 17.13 -22.08
C SER A 322 -4.84 16.09 -21.02
N SER A 323 -4.53 16.39 -19.75
CA SER A 323 -4.65 15.47 -18.62
C SER A 323 -6.09 15.32 -18.14
N LEU A 324 -6.94 16.35 -18.26
CA LEU A 324 -8.38 16.26 -17.95
C LEU A 324 -9.12 15.14 -18.71
N ILE A 325 -8.60 14.75 -19.86
CA ILE A 325 -9.23 13.72 -20.72
C ILE A 325 -8.61 12.33 -20.44
N GLN A 326 -7.38 12.29 -19.89
CA GLN A 326 -6.66 11.04 -19.68
C GLN A 326 -7.16 10.33 -18.42
N THR A 327 -7.39 9.03 -18.55
CA THR A 327 -7.85 8.14 -17.47
C THR A 327 -6.77 7.22 -16.94
N GLY A 328 -5.50 7.55 -17.15
CA GLY A 328 -4.38 6.68 -16.78
C GLY A 328 -4.03 6.81 -15.30
N GLN A 329 -4.42 5.85 -14.49
CA GLN A 329 -3.86 5.67 -13.14
C GLN A 329 -2.84 4.53 -13.18
N PHE A 330 -1.72 4.70 -12.46
CA PHE A 330 -0.74 3.64 -12.31
C PHE A 330 -1.33 2.51 -11.47
N VAL A 331 -1.50 1.33 -12.09
CA VAL A 331 -1.85 0.12 -11.35
C VAL A 331 -0.54 -0.47 -10.83
N SER A 332 -0.32 -0.40 -9.52
CA SER A 332 0.79 -1.05 -8.84
C SER A 332 0.31 -1.68 -7.55
N ASN A 333 0.98 -2.72 -7.12
CA ASN A 333 0.85 -3.19 -5.76
C ASN A 333 1.45 -2.14 -4.82
N ASN A 334 0.67 -1.71 -3.84
CA ASN A 334 1.05 -0.67 -2.91
C ASN A 334 1.29 -1.26 -1.53
N LEU A 335 2.12 -0.59 -0.72
CA LEU A 335 2.49 -1.10 0.60
C LEU A 335 1.29 -1.14 1.57
N ILE A 336 0.40 -0.14 1.51
CA ILE A 336 -0.73 0.02 2.43
C ILE A 336 -2.03 0.31 1.67
N THR A 337 -2.00 1.28 0.75
CA THR A 337 -3.22 1.71 0.05
C THR A 337 -3.66 0.66 -0.95
N PRO A 338 -4.97 0.45 -1.15
CA PRO A 338 -5.45 -0.49 -2.14
C PRO A 338 -4.99 -0.09 -3.54
N ALA A 339 -4.81 -1.08 -4.41
CA ALA A 339 -4.61 -0.82 -5.83
C ALA A 339 -5.84 -0.08 -6.39
N VAL A 340 -5.59 0.90 -7.26
CA VAL A 340 -6.66 1.64 -7.91
C VAL A 340 -7.26 0.75 -8.99
N SER A 341 -8.58 0.56 -8.94
CA SER A 341 -9.30 -0.15 -10.00
C SER A 341 -9.39 0.70 -11.26
N PRO A 342 -9.23 0.11 -12.45
CA PRO A 342 -9.49 0.82 -13.70
C PRO A 342 -10.90 1.43 -13.72
N GLU A 343 -11.03 2.62 -14.31
CA GLU A 343 -12.33 3.26 -14.51
C GLU A 343 -13.19 2.38 -15.43
N THR A 344 -14.44 2.18 -15.04
CA THR A 344 -15.41 1.47 -15.91
C THR A 344 -15.88 2.38 -17.04
N PRO A 345 -16.40 1.84 -18.18
CA PRO A 345 -16.97 2.66 -19.25
C PRO A 345 -18.06 3.64 -18.77
N ASP A 346 -18.94 3.20 -17.87
CA ASP A 346 -20.00 4.05 -17.30
C ASP A 346 -19.42 5.21 -16.47
N GLN A 347 -18.37 4.94 -15.69
CA GLN A 347 -17.67 5.98 -14.92
C GLN A 347 -16.96 6.98 -15.86
N ALA A 348 -16.31 6.48 -16.90
CA ALA A 348 -15.67 7.33 -17.92
C ALA A 348 -16.69 8.23 -18.62
N SER A 349 -17.84 7.68 -19.05
CA SER A 349 -18.94 8.42 -19.66
C SER A 349 -19.47 9.51 -18.72
N ALA A 350 -19.79 9.16 -17.47
CA ALA A 350 -20.27 10.13 -16.47
C ALA A 350 -19.27 11.27 -16.22
N ARG A 351 -17.97 10.97 -16.17
CA ARG A 351 -16.90 11.95 -16.01
C ARG A 351 -16.80 12.88 -17.22
N LEU A 352 -16.90 12.35 -18.45
CA LEU A 352 -16.88 13.14 -19.67
C LEU A 352 -18.10 14.06 -19.79
N ASP A 353 -19.27 13.62 -19.34
CA ASP A 353 -20.47 14.45 -19.25
C ASP A 353 -20.30 15.64 -18.29
N VAL A 354 -19.68 15.40 -17.13
CA VAL A 354 -19.37 16.46 -16.18
C VAL A 354 -18.37 17.43 -16.78
N LEU A 355 -17.32 16.93 -17.43
CA LEU A 355 -16.31 17.74 -18.12
C LEU A 355 -16.95 18.60 -19.21
N THR A 356 -17.83 18.04 -20.04
CA THR A 356 -18.56 18.76 -21.10
C THR A 356 -19.37 19.92 -20.54
N ARG A 357 -20.13 19.68 -19.46
CA ARG A 357 -20.93 20.75 -18.80
C ARG A 357 -20.02 21.83 -18.21
N THR A 358 -18.92 21.45 -17.63
CA THR A 358 -17.94 22.38 -17.03
C THR A 358 -17.30 23.26 -18.10
N VAL A 359 -16.82 22.66 -19.20
CA VAL A 359 -16.23 23.40 -20.33
C VAL A 359 -17.24 24.39 -20.95
N ASN A 360 -18.49 23.95 -21.16
CA ASN A 360 -19.56 24.83 -21.65
C ASN A 360 -19.88 25.97 -20.65
N GLY A 361 -19.74 25.74 -19.36
CA GLY A 361 -19.86 26.77 -18.34
C GLY A 361 -18.74 27.80 -18.45
N TRP A 362 -17.48 27.36 -18.54
CA TRP A 362 -16.32 28.24 -18.68
C TRP A 362 -16.34 29.06 -19.99
N LEU A 363 -16.81 28.49 -21.11
CA LEU A 363 -16.95 29.20 -22.37
C LEU A 363 -17.98 30.36 -22.32
N ARG A 364 -18.91 30.34 -21.35
CA ARG A 364 -19.91 31.40 -21.12
C ARG A 364 -19.49 32.41 -20.05
N ASP A 365 -18.41 32.14 -19.34
CA ASP A 365 -17.93 32.98 -18.25
C ASP A 365 -16.79 33.87 -18.75
N ASP A 366 -17.01 35.19 -18.71
CA ASP A 366 -16.06 36.19 -19.19
C ASP A 366 -14.67 36.09 -18.55
N ARG A 367 -14.58 35.53 -17.35
CA ARG A 367 -13.28 35.28 -16.67
C ARG A 367 -12.36 34.37 -17.49
N PHE A 368 -12.91 33.48 -18.31
CA PHE A 368 -12.14 32.52 -19.13
C PHE A 368 -12.01 32.97 -20.60
N SER A 369 -12.35 34.21 -20.94
CA SER A 369 -12.31 34.72 -22.32
C SER A 369 -10.94 34.55 -22.99
N SER A 370 -9.85 34.69 -22.22
CA SER A 370 -8.48 34.47 -22.71
C SER A 370 -8.15 32.99 -23.03
N LEU A 371 -8.98 32.05 -22.60
CA LEU A 371 -8.80 30.59 -22.77
C LEU A 371 -9.81 30.00 -23.77
N THR A 372 -10.60 30.83 -24.47
CA THR A 372 -11.66 30.37 -25.38
C THR A 372 -11.17 29.39 -26.43
N SER A 373 -9.97 29.60 -27.00
CA SER A 373 -9.38 28.70 -28.00
C SER A 373 -9.10 27.32 -27.44
N GLU A 374 -8.44 27.26 -26.26
CA GLU A 374 -8.08 26.00 -25.58
C GLU A 374 -9.35 25.25 -25.11
N LEU A 375 -10.31 25.96 -24.57
CA LEU A 375 -11.59 25.38 -24.11
C LEU A 375 -12.41 24.83 -25.28
N THR A 376 -12.46 25.54 -26.42
CA THR A 376 -13.14 25.06 -27.64
C THR A 376 -12.47 23.80 -28.16
N ALA A 377 -11.13 23.76 -28.21
CA ALA A 377 -10.37 22.57 -28.60
C ALA A 377 -10.58 21.39 -27.65
N LEU A 378 -10.64 21.64 -26.32
CA LEU A 378 -10.96 20.63 -25.32
C LEU A 378 -12.38 20.07 -25.54
N GLY A 379 -13.40 20.94 -25.71
CA GLY A 379 -14.77 20.51 -25.95
C GLY A 379 -14.89 19.64 -27.19
N ALA A 380 -14.23 20.00 -28.30
CA ALA A 380 -14.23 19.20 -29.51
C ALA A 380 -13.61 17.79 -29.31
N ARG A 381 -12.52 17.72 -28.54
CA ARG A 381 -11.89 16.42 -28.21
C ARG A 381 -12.76 15.55 -27.31
N VAL A 382 -13.41 16.13 -26.30
CA VAL A 382 -14.33 15.41 -25.41
C VAL A 382 -15.49 14.83 -26.20
N ASN A 383 -16.14 15.62 -27.07
CA ASN A 383 -17.24 15.16 -27.92
C ASN A 383 -16.79 14.01 -28.84
N HIS A 384 -15.59 14.10 -29.44
CA HIS A 384 -15.06 13.01 -30.28
C HIS A 384 -14.90 11.69 -29.48
N ILE A 385 -14.41 11.74 -28.25
CA ILE A 385 -14.27 10.54 -27.40
C ILE A 385 -15.63 9.97 -27.02
N ILE A 386 -16.61 10.82 -26.70
CA ILE A 386 -18.00 10.38 -26.44
C ILE A 386 -18.59 9.66 -27.64
N ASP A 387 -18.42 10.21 -28.85
CA ASP A 387 -18.87 9.60 -30.08
C ASP A 387 -18.23 8.23 -30.35
N GLU A 388 -16.93 8.09 -30.08
CA GLU A 388 -16.21 6.81 -30.20
C GLU A 388 -16.74 5.76 -29.21
N ILE A 389 -16.94 6.13 -27.93
CA ILE A 389 -17.47 5.22 -26.90
C ILE A 389 -18.88 4.74 -27.30
N THR A 390 -19.75 5.66 -27.74
CA THR A 390 -21.12 5.35 -28.14
C THR A 390 -21.16 4.45 -29.37
N ALA A 391 -20.28 4.65 -30.36
CA ALA A 391 -20.18 3.81 -31.55
C ALA A 391 -19.75 2.38 -31.23
N ASP A 392 -18.82 2.21 -30.28
CA ASP A 392 -18.35 0.89 -29.82
C ASP A 392 -19.45 0.12 -29.07
N GLU A 393 -20.31 0.80 -28.32
CA GLU A 393 -21.45 0.18 -27.63
C GLU A 393 -22.54 -0.32 -28.60
N ILE A 394 -22.77 0.42 -29.68
CA ILE A 394 -23.79 0.05 -30.71
C ILE A 394 -23.28 -1.14 -31.55
N SER A 395 -21.98 -1.37 -31.62
CA SER A 395 -21.36 -2.42 -32.46
C SER A 395 -21.26 -3.77 -31.75
N LYS A 396 -21.54 -3.84 -30.45
CA LYS A 396 -21.57 -5.06 -29.62
C LYS A 396 -22.97 -5.63 -29.46
#